data_9f6a74e6ab6ff2b1f2fb0809af51df8b
#
_entry.id   9f6a74e6ab6ff2b1f2fb0809af51df8b
#
_cell.length_a   1.000
_cell.length_b   1.000
_cell.length_c   1.000
_cell.angle_alpha   90.00
_cell.angle_beta   90.00
_cell.angle_gamma   90.00
#
_symmetry.space_group_name_H-M   'P 1'
#
loop_
_entity.id
_entity.type
_entity.pdbx_description
1 polymer ?
#
loop_
_entity_poly.entity_id
_entity_poly.type
_entity_poly.pdbx_seq_one_letter_code
_entity_poly.pdbx_strand_id
1 'polypeptide(L)'
;MCIRDSLKPDIELTPVSDRQRQEMKLLEKRFRDMIYTKGKVTEKEAETIRKKYDLYQITYKDGQVSGVPVFMVRASEAYERMIPDWDKDMLTKMGIEMRAYFDLMKRIAVAYNNSEAGSPIREEMRRKFLAMYDHITDQGVAYGSCWGNIHHYVYSVRGLYPAYFLMKDVLREEGKLLEAERTLRWYAITNEVYPKPEGNGIDMDSFNTQTTGRIASILMMEDTPEKLQYLKSFSRWIDYGCRPAPGLAGSFKVDGGAFHHRNNYPAYAVGGLDGATNMIYLFSRTSLAVSELAHRTVKDVLLAMRFYCNKLNFPLSMSGRHPDGKGKLVPMHYAMMAIAGTPDGKGDFDKEMASAYLRLVSSDSSAAEQAPEYMPKVSNAQERKIAKRLVVNGF
;
A
#
# COMPACT_ATOMS: atom_id res chain seq x y z
N MET A 1 20.56 18.54 9.88
CA MET A 1 20.40 17.06 9.96
C MET A 1 18.91 16.80 10.06
N CYS A 2 18.34 16.02 9.16
CA CYS A 2 16.91 15.76 9.19
C CYS A 2 16.60 14.78 10.33
N ILE A 3 15.56 15.06 11.11
CA ILE A 3 15.14 14.22 12.26
C ILE A 3 14.96 12.74 11.84
N ARG A 4 14.55 12.50 10.59
CA ARG A 4 14.34 11.14 10.05
C ARG A 4 15.58 10.26 10.06
N ASP A 5 16.77 10.82 9.82
CA ASP A 5 18.01 10.06 9.80
C ASP A 5 18.66 9.93 11.19
N SER A 6 18.12 10.65 12.19
CA SER A 6 18.59 10.57 13.57
C SER A 6 17.95 9.41 14.35
N LEU A 7 16.87 8.82 13.85
CA LEU A 7 16.21 7.68 14.48
C LEU A 7 17.09 6.45 14.36
N LYS A 8 17.44 5.89 15.49
CA LYS A 8 18.27 4.68 15.58
C LYS A 8 17.41 3.47 15.90
N PRO A 9 17.74 2.30 15.34
CA PRO A 9 17.06 1.06 15.69
C PRO A 9 17.37 0.70 17.16
N ASP A 10 16.36 0.24 17.87
CA ASP A 10 16.47 -0.36 19.19
C ASP A 10 16.51 -1.88 19.16
N ILE A 11 16.29 -2.48 17.98
CA ILE A 11 16.47 -3.90 17.73
C ILE A 11 17.88 -4.12 17.22
N GLU A 12 18.63 -5.03 17.84
CA GLU A 12 19.99 -5.35 17.44
C GLU A 12 20.07 -6.01 16.05
N LEU A 13 21.15 -5.74 15.34
CA LEU A 13 21.51 -6.46 14.13
C LEU A 13 21.83 -7.91 14.47
N THR A 14 21.18 -8.84 13.80
CA THR A 14 21.41 -10.28 13.95
C THR A 14 21.68 -10.91 12.60
N PRO A 15 22.56 -11.92 12.50
CA PRO A 15 22.74 -12.66 11.26
C PRO A 15 21.40 -13.23 10.75
N VAL A 16 21.25 -13.25 9.44
CA VAL A 16 20.03 -13.78 8.80
C VAL A 16 20.14 -15.30 8.67
N SER A 17 19.27 -16.03 9.33
CA SER A 17 19.18 -17.49 9.20
C SER A 17 18.54 -17.91 7.87
N ASP A 18 18.70 -19.15 7.46
CA ASP A 18 18.08 -19.69 6.23
C ASP A 18 16.56 -19.62 6.29
N ARG A 19 15.97 -19.89 7.45
CA ARG A 19 14.51 -19.71 7.65
C ARG A 19 14.09 -18.28 7.40
N GLN A 20 14.80 -17.31 7.94
CA GLN A 20 14.48 -15.89 7.75
C GLN A 20 14.66 -15.45 6.29
N ARG A 21 15.65 -15.99 5.56
CA ARG A 21 15.77 -15.76 4.09
C ARG A 21 14.56 -16.31 3.34
N GLN A 22 14.08 -17.49 3.70
CA GLN A 22 12.86 -18.06 3.11
C GLN A 22 11.62 -17.21 3.43
N GLU A 23 11.50 -16.72 4.66
CA GLU A 23 10.43 -15.81 5.07
C GLU A 23 10.49 -14.49 4.29
N MET A 24 11.66 -13.87 4.10
CA MET A 24 11.82 -12.67 3.27
C MET A 24 11.34 -12.88 1.84
N LYS A 25 11.73 -13.99 1.20
CA LYS A 25 11.24 -14.37 -0.14
C LYS A 25 9.72 -14.56 -0.17
N LEU A 26 9.16 -15.15 0.89
CA LEU A 26 7.71 -15.31 1.03
C LEU A 26 7.00 -13.96 1.13
N LEU A 27 7.55 -13.02 1.91
CA LEU A 27 7.03 -11.66 2.04
C LEU A 27 7.09 -10.91 0.69
N GLU A 28 8.20 -10.99 -0.03
CA GLU A 28 8.32 -10.39 -1.37
C GLU A 28 7.29 -10.96 -2.34
N LYS A 29 7.11 -12.29 -2.34
CA LYS A 29 6.10 -12.95 -3.16
C LYS A 29 4.69 -12.50 -2.80
N ARG A 30 4.34 -12.49 -1.50
CA ARG A 30 3.01 -12.04 -1.03
C ARG A 30 2.76 -10.59 -1.38
N PHE A 31 3.74 -9.73 -1.16
CA PHE A 31 3.61 -8.31 -1.50
C PHE A 31 3.44 -8.11 -3.00
N ARG A 32 4.20 -8.82 -3.82
CA ARG A 32 4.01 -8.82 -5.28
C ARG A 32 2.59 -9.25 -5.65
N ASP A 33 2.10 -10.34 -5.08
CA ASP A 33 0.75 -10.86 -5.34
C ASP A 33 -0.37 -9.87 -4.89
N MET A 34 -0.10 -9.01 -3.91
CA MET A 34 -1.01 -7.96 -3.45
C MET A 34 -1.08 -6.76 -4.38
N ILE A 35 0.04 -6.34 -4.95
CA ILE A 35 0.12 -5.10 -5.75
C ILE A 35 0.05 -5.33 -7.25
N TYR A 36 0.17 -6.58 -7.69
CA TYR A 36 0.29 -6.95 -9.09
C TYR A 36 -0.47 -8.24 -9.41
N THR A 37 -1.23 -8.20 -10.49
CA THR A 37 -1.87 -9.39 -11.06
C THR A 37 -1.27 -9.68 -12.41
N LYS A 38 -0.77 -10.91 -12.58
CA LYS A 38 -0.26 -11.38 -13.88
C LYS A 38 -1.37 -11.36 -14.93
N GLY A 39 -1.08 -10.78 -16.06
CA GLY A 39 -1.98 -10.68 -17.20
C GLY A 39 -1.20 -10.68 -18.52
N LYS A 40 -1.85 -10.25 -19.58
CA LYS A 40 -1.23 -9.97 -20.88
C LYS A 40 -1.38 -8.51 -21.22
N VAL A 41 -0.33 -7.90 -21.76
CA VAL A 41 -0.42 -6.55 -22.31
C VAL A 41 -1.02 -6.61 -23.70
N THR A 42 -2.08 -5.85 -23.93
CA THR A 42 -2.64 -5.65 -25.26
C THR A 42 -1.96 -4.46 -25.95
N GLU A 43 -1.95 -4.45 -27.28
CA GLU A 43 -1.42 -3.29 -28.03
C GLU A 43 -2.18 -2.01 -27.70
N LYS A 44 -3.49 -2.09 -27.49
CA LYS A 44 -4.31 -0.94 -27.03
C LYS A 44 -3.84 -0.38 -25.69
N GLU A 45 -3.41 -1.24 -24.78
CA GLU A 45 -2.88 -0.81 -23.46
C GLU A 45 -1.49 -0.17 -23.62
N ALA A 46 -0.61 -0.78 -24.43
CA ALA A 46 0.70 -0.22 -24.76
C ALA A 46 0.56 1.17 -25.43
N GLU A 47 -0.35 1.31 -26.38
CA GLU A 47 -0.66 2.59 -27.02
C GLU A 47 -1.17 3.66 -26.03
N THR A 48 -2.01 3.23 -25.09
CA THR A 48 -2.50 4.15 -24.02
C THR A 48 -1.34 4.63 -23.14
N ILE A 49 -0.37 3.75 -22.85
CA ILE A 49 0.83 4.10 -22.08
C ILE A 49 1.69 5.07 -22.88
N ARG A 50 1.94 4.82 -24.19
CA ARG A 50 2.71 5.70 -25.08
C ARG A 50 2.14 7.10 -25.08
N LYS A 51 0.85 7.26 -25.36
CA LYS A 51 0.17 8.58 -25.37
C LYS A 51 0.31 9.34 -24.07
N LYS A 52 0.22 8.64 -22.93
CA LYS A 52 0.41 9.29 -21.62
C LYS A 52 1.86 9.64 -21.36
N TYR A 53 2.80 8.79 -21.76
CA TYR A 53 4.23 9.02 -21.61
C TYR A 53 4.69 10.23 -22.44
N ASP A 54 4.21 10.34 -23.67
CA ASP A 54 4.59 11.42 -24.60
C ASP A 54 4.21 12.81 -24.08
N LEU A 55 3.22 12.91 -23.16
CA LEU A 55 2.88 14.17 -22.51
C LEU A 55 4.02 14.74 -21.66
N TYR A 56 4.94 13.89 -21.19
CA TYR A 56 6.07 14.34 -20.36
C TYR A 56 7.26 14.83 -21.16
N GLN A 57 7.30 14.59 -22.48
CA GLN A 57 8.33 15.08 -23.39
C GLN A 57 9.76 14.79 -22.89
N ILE A 58 9.97 13.62 -22.30
CA ILE A 58 11.25 13.25 -21.71
C ILE A 58 12.29 13.04 -22.82
N THR A 59 13.38 13.79 -22.75
CA THR A 59 14.50 13.74 -23.70
C THR A 59 15.83 13.71 -22.95
N TYR A 60 16.87 13.27 -23.65
CA TYR A 60 18.25 13.31 -23.15
C TYR A 60 19.10 14.15 -24.10
N LYS A 61 19.89 15.07 -23.52
CA LYS A 61 20.88 15.84 -24.24
C LYS A 61 22.16 15.89 -23.41
N ASP A 62 23.27 15.50 -24.00
CA ASP A 62 24.61 15.48 -23.35
C ASP A 62 24.61 14.73 -21.98
N GLY A 63 23.84 13.64 -21.87
CA GLY A 63 23.69 12.87 -20.64
C GLY A 63 22.72 13.45 -19.61
N GLN A 64 22.19 14.63 -19.86
CA GLN A 64 21.19 15.26 -18.99
C GLN A 64 19.77 14.94 -19.46
N VAL A 65 18.90 14.57 -18.51
CA VAL A 65 17.49 14.33 -18.76
C VAL A 65 16.73 15.65 -18.65
N SER A 66 15.70 15.82 -19.47
CA SER A 66 14.77 16.95 -19.38
C SER A 66 13.37 16.51 -19.78
N GLY A 67 12.37 17.29 -19.40
CA GLY A 67 10.97 17.01 -19.70
C GLY A 67 10.04 18.01 -19.04
N VAL A 68 8.73 17.79 -19.18
CA VAL A 68 7.73 18.65 -18.55
C VAL A 68 7.83 18.53 -17.03
N PRO A 69 7.91 19.64 -16.28
CA PRO A 69 7.98 19.61 -14.83
C PRO A 69 6.80 18.88 -14.19
N VAL A 70 7.07 18.19 -13.09
CA VAL A 70 6.05 17.52 -12.27
C VAL A 70 5.78 18.38 -11.04
N PHE A 71 4.54 18.50 -10.63
CA PHE A 71 4.16 19.29 -9.46
C PHE A 71 3.21 18.52 -8.53
N MET A 72 3.08 18.99 -7.30
CA MET A 72 2.14 18.46 -6.32
C MET A 72 1.00 19.45 -6.09
N VAL A 73 -0.24 19.04 -6.39
CA VAL A 73 -1.44 19.88 -6.31
C VAL A 73 -1.57 20.59 -4.97
N ARG A 74 -1.30 19.92 -3.85
CA ARG A 74 -1.44 20.55 -2.52
C ARG A 74 -0.37 21.58 -2.21
N ALA A 75 0.80 21.51 -2.85
CA ALA A 75 1.75 22.60 -2.76
C ALA A 75 1.22 23.83 -3.50
N SER A 76 0.62 23.62 -4.69
CA SER A 76 -0.02 24.72 -5.45
C SER A 76 -1.17 25.36 -4.68
N GLU A 77 -2.04 24.57 -4.03
CA GLU A 77 -3.13 25.09 -3.19
C GLU A 77 -2.62 25.94 -2.00
N ALA A 78 -1.46 25.61 -1.44
CA ALA A 78 -0.84 26.41 -0.40
C ALA A 78 -0.33 27.75 -0.95
N TYR A 79 0.33 27.76 -2.09
CA TYR A 79 0.80 28.98 -2.77
C TYR A 79 -0.37 29.88 -3.17
N GLU A 80 -1.46 29.32 -3.65
CA GLU A 80 -2.67 30.06 -4.00
C GLU A 80 -3.24 30.88 -2.84
N ARG A 81 -3.16 30.35 -1.62
CA ARG A 81 -3.60 31.08 -0.41
C ARG A 81 -2.62 32.16 0.04
N MET A 82 -1.36 32.03 -0.32
CA MET A 82 -0.28 32.91 0.12
C MET A 82 0.03 34.01 -0.88
N ILE A 83 -0.29 33.82 -2.15
CA ILE A 83 0.01 34.74 -3.26
C ILE A 83 -1.32 35.18 -3.87
N PRO A 84 -1.76 36.45 -3.65
CA PRO A 84 -3.08 36.91 -4.07
C PRO A 84 -3.39 36.76 -5.57
N ASP A 85 -2.39 36.93 -6.41
CA ASP A 85 -2.54 36.87 -7.87
C ASP A 85 -2.07 35.56 -8.49
N TRP A 86 -2.19 34.47 -7.72
CA TRP A 86 -1.76 33.15 -8.15
C TRP A 86 -2.67 32.57 -9.26
N ASP A 87 -2.10 32.40 -10.43
CA ASP A 87 -2.79 31.80 -11.58
C ASP A 87 -2.69 30.25 -11.55
N LYS A 88 -3.80 29.59 -11.20
CA LYS A 88 -3.92 28.12 -11.24
C LYS A 88 -3.66 27.54 -12.62
N ASP A 89 -4.10 28.24 -13.67
CA ASP A 89 -3.93 27.78 -15.04
C ASP A 89 -2.46 27.78 -15.44
N MET A 90 -1.67 28.67 -14.86
CA MET A 90 -0.23 28.71 -15.11
C MET A 90 0.46 27.44 -14.60
N LEU A 91 0.13 26.93 -13.42
CA LEU A 91 0.68 25.66 -12.93
C LEU A 91 0.30 24.48 -13.81
N THR A 92 -0.96 24.41 -14.21
CA THR A 92 -1.44 23.37 -15.13
C THR A 92 -0.73 23.43 -16.47
N LYS A 93 -0.36 24.63 -16.92
CA LYS A 93 0.45 24.82 -18.13
C LYS A 93 1.94 24.52 -17.92
N MET A 94 2.46 24.71 -16.71
CA MET A 94 3.89 24.53 -16.38
C MET A 94 4.29 23.10 -16.04
N GLY A 95 3.33 22.21 -15.69
CA GLY A 95 3.68 20.89 -15.25
C GLY A 95 2.52 19.91 -15.20
N ILE A 96 2.83 18.69 -14.83
CA ILE A 96 1.88 17.58 -14.71
C ILE A 96 1.83 17.10 -13.25
N GLU A 97 0.63 16.79 -12.78
CA GLU A 97 0.38 16.38 -11.38
C GLU A 97 1.14 15.08 -11.04
N MET A 98 1.84 15.10 -9.92
CA MET A 98 2.73 14.03 -9.43
C MET A 98 2.03 12.67 -9.29
N ARG A 99 0.77 12.64 -8.88
CA ARG A 99 0.01 11.38 -8.77
C ARG A 99 -0.14 10.71 -10.14
N ALA A 100 -0.51 11.48 -11.16
CA ALA A 100 -0.67 10.97 -12.52
C ALA A 100 0.67 10.43 -13.06
N TYR A 101 1.77 11.07 -12.70
CA TYR A 101 3.11 10.62 -13.06
C TYR A 101 3.43 9.23 -12.46
N PHE A 102 3.27 9.07 -11.16
CA PHE A 102 3.57 7.80 -10.50
C PHE A 102 2.57 6.69 -10.82
N ASP A 103 1.31 7.03 -11.09
CA ASP A 103 0.33 6.07 -11.58
C ASP A 103 0.70 5.54 -12.97
N LEU A 104 1.28 6.39 -13.84
CA LEU A 104 1.82 5.97 -15.12
C LEU A 104 3.05 5.08 -14.94
N MET A 105 4.00 5.44 -14.07
CA MET A 105 5.16 4.59 -13.76
C MET A 105 4.74 3.20 -13.28
N LYS A 106 3.72 3.12 -12.40
CA LYS A 106 3.15 1.85 -11.96
C LYS A 106 2.56 1.06 -13.15
N ARG A 107 1.81 1.70 -14.04
CA ARG A 107 1.25 1.04 -15.23
C ARG A 107 2.33 0.51 -16.16
N ILE A 108 3.41 1.27 -16.38
CA ILE A 108 4.57 0.83 -17.16
C ILE A 108 5.23 -0.39 -16.50
N ALA A 109 5.44 -0.36 -15.19
CA ALA A 109 6.02 -1.49 -14.44
C ALA A 109 5.14 -2.76 -14.52
N VAL A 110 3.82 -2.61 -14.46
CA VAL A 110 2.88 -3.72 -14.64
C VAL A 110 2.94 -4.25 -16.08
N ALA A 111 2.95 -3.37 -17.08
CA ALA A 111 3.05 -3.75 -18.47
C ALA A 111 4.37 -4.48 -18.77
N TYR A 112 5.50 -3.98 -18.24
CA TYR A 112 6.79 -4.67 -18.32
C TYR A 112 6.71 -6.11 -17.80
N ASN A 113 6.15 -6.30 -16.59
CA ASN A 113 6.05 -7.61 -15.96
C ASN A 113 5.03 -8.54 -16.63
N ASN A 114 4.07 -8.00 -17.40
CA ASN A 114 3.08 -8.77 -18.16
C ASN A 114 3.50 -9.07 -19.59
N SER A 115 4.60 -8.49 -20.07
CA SER A 115 5.15 -8.72 -21.41
C SER A 115 6.09 -9.91 -21.41
N GLU A 116 6.14 -10.62 -22.53
CA GLU A 116 7.05 -11.74 -22.74
C GLU A 116 8.51 -11.26 -22.72
N ALA A 117 9.40 -12.10 -22.18
CA ALA A 117 10.83 -11.81 -22.15
C ALA A 117 11.36 -11.60 -23.58
N GLY A 118 12.15 -10.54 -23.79
CA GLY A 118 12.70 -10.19 -25.10
C GLY A 118 11.71 -9.60 -26.11
N SER A 119 10.44 -9.38 -25.72
CA SER A 119 9.48 -8.75 -26.63
C SER A 119 9.76 -7.25 -26.79
N PRO A 120 9.46 -6.67 -27.97
CA PRO A 120 9.62 -5.22 -28.19
C PRO A 120 8.88 -4.36 -27.17
N ILE A 121 7.67 -4.77 -26.77
CA ILE A 121 6.88 -4.07 -25.76
C ILE A 121 7.61 -4.08 -24.42
N ARG A 122 8.19 -5.21 -24.00
CA ARG A 122 8.92 -5.30 -22.73
C ARG A 122 10.11 -4.35 -22.70
N GLU A 123 10.90 -4.32 -23.76
CA GLU A 123 12.05 -3.44 -23.90
C GLU A 123 11.64 -1.96 -23.97
N GLU A 124 10.54 -1.66 -24.61
CA GLU A 124 9.97 -0.32 -24.63
C GLU A 124 9.55 0.13 -23.23
N MET A 125 8.83 -0.71 -22.48
CA MET A 125 8.40 -0.40 -21.10
C MET A 125 9.60 -0.22 -20.18
N ARG A 126 10.66 -1.03 -20.33
CA ARG A 126 11.92 -0.86 -19.61
C ARG A 126 12.52 0.52 -19.83
N ARG A 127 12.71 0.90 -21.09
CA ARG A 127 13.28 2.22 -21.44
C ARG A 127 12.43 3.37 -20.92
N LYS A 128 11.10 3.32 -21.09
CA LYS A 128 10.19 4.35 -20.61
C LYS A 128 10.22 4.48 -19.08
N PHE A 129 10.27 3.36 -18.36
CA PHE A 129 10.40 3.36 -16.90
C PHE A 129 11.70 4.04 -16.45
N LEU A 130 12.83 3.67 -17.04
CA LEU A 130 14.13 4.24 -16.69
C LEU A 130 14.20 5.74 -17.01
N ALA A 131 13.65 6.16 -18.15
CA ALA A 131 13.58 7.56 -18.51
C ALA A 131 12.72 8.37 -17.51
N MET A 132 11.59 7.83 -17.07
CA MET A 132 10.77 8.46 -16.03
C MET A 132 11.49 8.45 -14.66
N TYR A 133 12.24 7.40 -14.35
CA TYR A 133 13.06 7.35 -13.14
C TYR A 133 14.09 8.47 -13.12
N ASP A 134 14.87 8.60 -14.18
CA ASP A 134 15.89 9.65 -14.29
C ASP A 134 15.27 11.05 -14.24
N HIS A 135 14.19 11.27 -14.98
CA HIS A 135 13.50 12.54 -15.04
C HIS A 135 12.93 12.99 -13.68
N ILE A 136 12.31 12.08 -12.92
CA ILE A 136 11.73 12.45 -11.62
C ILE A 136 12.80 12.60 -10.53
N THR A 137 13.91 11.87 -10.65
CA THR A 137 15.08 11.99 -9.76
C THR A 137 15.76 13.34 -9.98
N ASP A 138 15.95 13.78 -11.24
CA ASP A 138 16.48 15.09 -11.59
C ASP A 138 15.62 16.22 -11.02
N GLN A 139 14.31 16.06 -11.01
CA GLN A 139 13.39 17.01 -10.38
C GLN A 139 13.36 16.95 -8.84
N GLY A 140 14.23 16.18 -8.22
CA GLY A 140 14.42 16.15 -6.76
C GLY A 140 13.52 15.16 -6.02
N VAL A 141 12.89 14.17 -6.68
CA VAL A 141 12.31 13.03 -5.98
C VAL A 141 13.44 12.04 -5.65
N ALA A 142 14.22 12.38 -4.65
CA ALA A 142 15.42 11.68 -4.25
C ALA A 142 15.54 11.64 -2.71
N TYR A 143 16.41 10.77 -2.22
CA TYR A 143 16.76 10.73 -0.79
C TYR A 143 17.21 12.10 -0.29
N GLY A 144 16.70 12.52 0.85
CA GLY A 144 17.05 13.81 1.48
C GLY A 144 16.30 15.02 0.94
N SER A 145 15.51 14.87 -0.12
CA SER A 145 14.74 15.97 -0.71
C SER A 145 13.51 16.34 0.11
N CYS A 146 12.93 17.51 -0.17
CA CYS A 146 11.68 17.95 0.43
C CYS A 146 10.77 18.60 -0.60
N TRP A 147 9.57 18.05 -0.78
CA TRP A 147 8.54 18.57 -1.68
C TRP A 147 7.36 19.21 -0.91
N GLY A 148 7.58 19.71 0.33
CA GLY A 148 6.58 20.36 1.20
C GLY A 148 6.06 19.46 2.33
N ASN A 149 4.77 19.48 2.64
CA ASN A 149 4.19 18.77 3.78
C ASN A 149 4.08 17.26 3.52
N ILE A 150 4.81 16.48 4.29
CA ILE A 150 4.94 15.03 4.20
C ILE A 150 3.62 14.27 4.30
N HIS A 151 2.73 14.67 5.17
CA HIS A 151 1.42 14.01 5.31
C HIS A 151 0.66 13.90 3.99
N HIS A 152 0.82 14.88 3.13
CA HIS A 152 0.10 14.91 1.86
C HIS A 152 0.88 14.34 0.69
N TYR A 153 2.20 14.21 0.78
CA TYR A 153 3.01 13.51 -0.22
C TYR A 153 2.58 12.10 -0.43
N VAL A 154 2.31 11.40 0.65
CA VAL A 154 2.02 9.97 0.60
C VAL A 154 0.85 9.66 -0.33
N TYR A 155 -0.11 10.57 -0.45
CA TYR A 155 -1.20 10.41 -1.41
C TYR A 155 -0.76 10.57 -2.86
N SER A 156 0.16 11.49 -3.12
CA SER A 156 0.68 11.74 -4.48
C SER A 156 1.70 10.70 -4.92
N VAL A 157 2.48 10.14 -3.99
CA VAL A 157 3.55 9.17 -4.30
C VAL A 157 3.13 7.70 -4.21
N ARG A 158 1.86 7.39 -3.96
CA ARG A 158 1.40 5.98 -3.80
C ARG A 158 1.76 5.06 -4.97
N GLY A 159 1.78 5.57 -6.18
CA GLY A 159 2.17 4.82 -7.38
C GLY A 159 3.66 4.50 -7.44
N LEU A 160 4.51 5.32 -6.79
CA LEU A 160 5.96 5.17 -6.79
C LEU A 160 6.41 3.84 -6.14
N TYR A 161 5.84 3.51 -4.99
CA TYR A 161 6.23 2.33 -4.21
C TYR A 161 6.07 1.01 -4.97
N PRO A 162 4.88 0.68 -5.51
CA PRO A 162 4.71 -0.52 -6.33
C PRO A 162 5.49 -0.46 -7.64
N ALA A 163 5.66 0.73 -8.25
CA ALA A 163 6.40 0.88 -9.49
C ALA A 163 7.87 0.46 -9.31
N TYR A 164 8.56 1.01 -8.32
CA TYR A 164 9.95 0.68 -8.05
C TYR A 164 10.12 -0.77 -7.62
N PHE A 165 9.25 -1.27 -6.75
CA PHE A 165 9.30 -2.66 -6.31
C PHE A 165 9.13 -3.66 -7.48
N LEU A 166 8.20 -3.41 -8.39
CA LEU A 166 7.99 -4.26 -9.57
C LEU A 166 9.16 -4.21 -10.56
N MET A 167 9.93 -3.14 -10.53
CA MET A 167 11.12 -2.93 -11.37
C MET A 167 12.44 -3.12 -10.63
N LYS A 168 12.41 -3.74 -9.44
CA LYS A 168 13.59 -3.95 -8.57
C LYS A 168 14.76 -4.55 -9.33
N ASP A 169 14.52 -5.59 -10.14
CA ASP A 169 15.58 -6.27 -10.88
C ASP A 169 16.17 -5.37 -11.98
N VAL A 170 15.33 -4.62 -12.70
CA VAL A 170 15.78 -3.64 -13.69
C VAL A 170 16.62 -2.54 -13.03
N LEU A 171 16.18 -2.02 -11.89
CA LEU A 171 16.93 -1.02 -11.14
C LEU A 171 18.28 -1.56 -10.64
N ARG A 172 18.34 -2.86 -10.28
CA ARG A 172 19.59 -3.53 -9.91
C ARG A 172 20.54 -3.65 -11.10
N GLU A 173 20.04 -4.12 -12.25
CA GLU A 173 20.82 -4.24 -13.48
C GLU A 173 21.42 -2.91 -13.94
N GLU A 174 20.70 -1.80 -13.72
CA GLU A 174 21.15 -0.44 -14.05
C GLU A 174 21.99 0.24 -12.95
N GLY A 175 22.30 -0.47 -11.86
CA GLY A 175 23.05 0.11 -10.75
C GLY A 175 22.30 1.17 -9.92
N LYS A 176 20.99 1.30 -10.10
CA LYS A 176 20.12 2.32 -9.50
C LYS A 176 19.37 1.83 -8.25
N LEU A 177 19.51 0.55 -7.87
CA LEU A 177 18.70 -0.05 -6.79
C LEU A 177 18.89 0.64 -5.45
N LEU A 178 20.13 0.93 -5.05
CA LEU A 178 20.42 1.53 -3.74
C LEU A 178 19.83 2.95 -3.62
N GLU A 179 19.93 3.74 -4.68
CA GLU A 179 19.35 5.08 -4.71
C GLU A 179 17.82 5.03 -4.66
N ALA A 180 17.20 4.16 -5.46
CA ALA A 180 15.77 3.94 -5.46
C ALA A 180 15.24 3.48 -4.10
N GLU A 181 15.93 2.54 -3.45
CA GLU A 181 15.60 2.05 -2.12
C GLU A 181 15.65 3.16 -1.07
N ARG A 182 16.74 3.94 -1.05
CA ARG A 182 16.90 5.09 -0.14
C ARG A 182 15.81 6.13 -0.36
N THR A 183 15.47 6.41 -1.61
CA THR A 183 14.37 7.31 -1.97
C THR A 183 13.04 6.80 -1.44
N LEU A 184 12.72 5.52 -1.62
CA LEU A 184 11.49 4.95 -1.08
C LEU A 184 11.44 5.00 0.45
N ARG A 185 12.53 4.65 1.14
CA ARG A 185 12.61 4.73 2.62
C ARG A 185 12.40 6.16 3.12
N TRP A 186 12.95 7.14 2.41
CA TRP A 186 12.80 8.54 2.73
C TRP A 186 11.34 9.00 2.60
N TYR A 187 10.69 8.71 1.48
CA TYR A 187 9.30 9.12 1.23
C TYR A 187 8.28 8.34 2.06
N ALA A 188 8.54 7.09 2.39
CA ALA A 188 7.72 6.28 3.28
C ALA A 188 7.96 6.55 4.77
N ILE A 189 8.95 7.39 5.11
CA ILE A 189 9.35 7.68 6.49
C ILE A 189 9.64 6.38 7.24
N THR A 190 10.33 5.46 6.60
CA THR A 190 10.50 4.09 7.09
C THR A 190 11.26 4.04 8.40
N ASN A 191 12.20 4.96 8.65
CA ASN A 191 12.97 5.01 9.90
C ASN A 191 12.12 5.27 11.15
N GLU A 192 10.89 5.76 11.01
CA GLU A 192 9.96 5.92 12.16
C GLU A 192 9.54 4.59 12.81
N VAL A 193 9.79 3.45 12.17
CA VAL A 193 9.54 2.14 12.78
C VAL A 193 10.66 1.68 13.72
N TYR A 194 11.83 2.32 13.68
CA TYR A 194 13.00 1.93 14.47
C TYR A 194 12.82 2.06 15.98
N PRO A 195 12.36 3.20 16.51
CA PRO A 195 12.13 3.29 17.93
C PRO A 195 10.97 2.37 18.34
N LYS A 196 11.06 1.88 19.58
CA LYS A 196 9.93 1.15 20.19
C LYS A 196 8.70 2.05 20.19
N PRO A 197 7.57 1.60 19.64
CA PRO A 197 6.36 2.39 19.70
C PRO A 197 5.90 2.64 21.14
N GLU A 198 5.55 3.87 21.43
CA GLU A 198 5.09 4.31 22.75
C GLU A 198 3.78 5.13 22.64
N GLY A 199 3.15 5.37 23.80
CA GLY A 199 1.95 6.20 23.88
C GLY A 199 0.65 5.41 23.65
N ASN A 200 -0.33 6.04 23.01
CA ASN A 200 -1.72 5.57 22.97
C ASN A 200 -2.10 4.92 21.61
N GLY A 201 -1.19 4.20 20.99
CA GLY A 201 -1.43 3.50 19.71
C GLY A 201 -0.98 4.32 18.49
N ILE A 202 -1.26 3.76 17.32
CA ILE A 202 -0.93 4.34 16.01
C ILE A 202 -2.19 4.96 15.41
N ASP A 203 -2.05 6.11 14.77
CA ASP A 203 -3.16 6.78 14.10
C ASP A 203 -3.59 6.04 12.82
N MET A 204 -4.88 6.10 12.52
CA MET A 204 -5.49 5.44 11.37
C MET A 204 -4.92 5.92 10.03
N ASP A 205 -4.55 7.19 9.92
CA ASP A 205 -3.91 7.72 8.72
C ASP A 205 -2.53 7.12 8.47
N SER A 206 -1.80 6.78 9.52
CA SER A 206 -0.52 6.09 9.36
C SER A 206 -0.67 4.70 8.75
N PHE A 207 -1.70 3.95 9.15
CA PHE A 207 -2.03 2.69 8.48
C PHE A 207 -2.43 2.89 7.01
N ASN A 208 -3.26 3.89 6.73
CA ASN A 208 -3.73 4.19 5.39
C ASN A 208 -2.61 4.64 4.44
N THR A 209 -1.67 5.42 4.96
CA THR A 209 -0.73 6.16 4.09
C THR A 209 0.68 5.60 4.08
N GLN A 210 1.13 4.96 5.14
CA GLN A 210 2.55 4.62 5.30
C GLN A 210 2.87 3.12 5.13
N THR A 211 1.91 2.23 5.41
CA THR A 211 2.19 0.78 5.43
C THR A 211 2.72 0.25 4.11
N THR A 212 2.07 0.58 2.99
CA THR A 212 2.49 0.11 1.66
C THR A 212 3.87 0.65 1.28
N GLY A 213 4.13 1.92 1.56
CA GLY A 213 5.44 2.53 1.28
C GLY A 213 6.55 1.93 2.12
N ARG A 214 6.32 1.76 3.41
CA ARG A 214 7.29 1.17 4.35
C ARG A 214 7.66 -0.25 3.95
N ILE A 215 6.67 -1.11 3.73
CA ILE A 215 6.97 -2.49 3.34
C ILE A 215 7.64 -2.56 1.96
N ALA A 216 7.20 -1.78 0.98
CA ALA A 216 7.84 -1.74 -0.33
C ALA A 216 9.31 -1.35 -0.23
N SER A 217 9.63 -0.29 0.53
CA SER A 217 11.00 0.19 0.71
C SER A 217 11.89 -0.84 1.40
N ILE A 218 11.37 -1.56 2.41
CA ILE A 218 12.11 -2.62 3.10
C ILE A 218 12.35 -3.82 2.16
N LEU A 219 11.34 -4.21 1.39
CA LEU A 219 11.47 -5.34 0.45
C LEU A 219 12.34 -5.01 -0.77
N MET A 220 12.62 -3.75 -1.05
CA MET A 220 13.62 -3.32 -2.04
C MET A 220 15.05 -3.65 -1.61
N MET A 221 15.32 -3.70 -0.31
CA MET A 221 16.66 -4.00 0.22
C MET A 221 17.12 -5.41 -0.18
N GLU A 222 18.43 -5.60 -0.23
CA GLU A 222 19.02 -6.92 -0.31
C GLU A 222 18.82 -7.69 1.03
N ASP A 223 18.89 -9.03 1.00
CA ASP A 223 18.63 -9.89 2.16
C ASP A 223 19.77 -9.83 3.21
N THR A 224 19.84 -8.71 3.89
CA THR A 224 20.89 -8.36 4.88
C THR A 224 20.34 -8.36 6.31
N PRO A 225 21.22 -8.38 7.33
CA PRO A 225 20.82 -8.14 8.72
C PRO A 225 20.04 -6.84 8.92
N GLU A 226 20.36 -5.79 8.17
CA GLU A 226 19.64 -4.51 8.22
C GLU A 226 18.19 -4.66 7.73
N LYS A 227 17.96 -5.35 6.60
CA LYS A 227 16.59 -5.66 6.14
C LYS A 227 15.80 -6.43 7.19
N LEU A 228 16.42 -7.42 7.84
CA LEU A 228 15.79 -8.16 8.93
C LEU A 228 15.42 -7.26 10.11
N GLN A 229 16.31 -6.34 10.48
CA GLN A 229 16.09 -5.38 11.56
C GLN A 229 14.89 -4.47 11.23
N TYR A 230 14.79 -3.96 9.99
CA TYR A 230 13.62 -3.20 9.53
C TYR A 230 12.34 -4.02 9.57
N LEU A 231 12.37 -5.25 9.09
CA LEU A 231 11.21 -6.14 9.10
C LEU A 231 10.71 -6.40 10.52
N LYS A 232 11.62 -6.69 11.47
CA LYS A 232 11.28 -6.86 12.89
C LYS A 232 10.69 -5.58 13.50
N SER A 233 11.29 -4.43 13.22
CA SER A 233 10.84 -3.13 13.70
C SER A 233 9.46 -2.78 13.14
N PHE A 234 9.26 -3.02 11.85
CA PHE A 234 7.99 -2.75 11.19
C PHE A 234 6.87 -3.70 11.65
N SER A 235 7.16 -5.00 11.78
CA SER A 235 6.22 -5.97 12.36
C SER A 235 5.78 -5.55 13.77
N ARG A 236 6.71 -5.15 14.62
CA ARG A 236 6.44 -4.62 15.97
C ARG A 236 5.57 -3.35 15.91
N TRP A 237 5.82 -2.46 14.95
CA TRP A 237 5.03 -1.24 14.76
C TRP A 237 3.58 -1.58 14.36
N ILE A 238 3.39 -2.53 13.44
CA ILE A 238 2.06 -3.04 13.05
C ILE A 238 1.36 -3.70 14.23
N ASP A 239 2.06 -4.59 14.93
CA ASP A 239 1.52 -5.27 16.12
C ASP A 239 1.01 -4.29 17.17
N TYR A 240 1.83 -3.29 17.51
CA TYR A 240 1.46 -2.26 18.47
C TYR A 240 0.24 -1.45 18.03
N GLY A 241 0.20 -1.04 16.77
CA GLY A 241 -0.90 -0.24 16.24
C GLY A 241 -2.21 -1.01 16.05
N CYS A 242 -2.14 -2.33 15.90
CA CYS A 242 -3.31 -3.21 15.81
C CYS A 242 -3.86 -3.65 17.18
N ARG A 243 -3.15 -3.40 18.29
CA ARG A 243 -3.68 -3.68 19.63
C ARG A 243 -4.73 -2.65 20.06
N PRO A 244 -5.60 -2.99 21.02
CA PRO A 244 -6.54 -2.03 21.56
C PRO A 244 -5.81 -0.81 22.17
N ALA A 245 -6.15 0.38 21.72
CA ALA A 245 -5.58 1.63 22.22
C ALA A 245 -6.49 2.27 23.27
N PRO A 246 -5.96 2.79 24.40
CA PRO A 246 -6.75 3.41 25.46
C PRO A 246 -7.30 4.78 25.03
N GLY A 247 -8.36 5.22 25.72
CA GLY A 247 -8.93 6.56 25.55
C GLY A 247 -9.37 6.88 24.14
N LEU A 248 -9.20 8.12 23.71
CA LEU A 248 -9.64 8.62 22.41
C LEU A 248 -8.53 8.58 21.33
N ALA A 249 -7.30 8.27 21.70
CA ALA A 249 -6.18 8.17 20.76
C ALA A 249 -6.06 6.75 20.18
N GLY A 250 -5.24 6.62 19.14
CA GLY A 250 -5.02 5.34 18.44
C GLY A 250 -6.20 4.91 17.58
N SER A 251 -6.03 3.79 16.89
CA SER A 251 -6.94 3.36 15.83
C SER A 251 -8.04 2.42 16.31
N PHE A 252 -7.68 1.36 17.02
CA PHE A 252 -8.59 0.26 17.35
C PHE A 252 -8.93 0.24 18.83
N LYS A 253 -10.17 -0.18 19.18
CA LYS A 253 -10.67 -0.20 20.55
C LYS A 253 -11.11 -1.60 20.96
N VAL A 254 -11.11 -1.83 22.27
CA VAL A 254 -11.50 -3.12 22.87
C VAL A 254 -12.95 -3.51 22.57
N ASP A 255 -13.80 -2.54 22.31
CA ASP A 255 -15.23 -2.70 21.99
C ASP A 255 -15.51 -2.83 20.48
N GLY A 256 -14.48 -2.98 19.66
CA GLY A 256 -14.61 -3.01 18.20
C GLY A 256 -14.74 -1.63 17.55
N GLY A 257 -14.56 -0.54 18.31
CA GLY A 257 -14.54 0.82 17.77
C GLY A 257 -13.31 1.06 16.88
N ALA A 258 -13.50 1.83 15.81
CA ALA A 258 -12.44 2.27 14.90
C ALA A 258 -12.33 3.79 14.92
N PHE A 259 -11.30 4.29 15.58
CA PHE A 259 -11.15 5.71 15.91
C PHE A 259 -10.25 6.43 14.91
N HIS A 260 -10.66 7.65 14.59
CA HIS A 260 -9.85 8.66 13.92
C HIS A 260 -10.29 10.04 14.37
N HIS A 261 -9.40 11.02 14.43
CA HIS A 261 -9.66 12.36 14.99
C HIS A 261 -10.30 12.33 16.39
N ARG A 262 -9.86 11.40 17.24
CA ARG A 262 -10.37 11.20 18.62
C ARG A 262 -11.87 10.85 18.68
N ASN A 263 -12.41 10.26 17.63
CA ASN A 263 -13.81 9.88 17.54
C ASN A 263 -13.96 8.50 16.92
N ASN A 264 -15.03 7.78 17.27
CA ASN A 264 -15.41 6.58 16.53
C ASN A 264 -15.85 6.98 15.10
N TYR A 265 -15.00 6.66 14.14
CA TYR A 265 -15.16 7.08 12.74
C TYR A 265 -14.91 5.93 11.77
N PRO A 266 -15.74 4.87 11.82
CA PRO A 266 -15.52 3.65 11.06
C PRO A 266 -15.49 3.89 9.54
N ALA A 267 -16.31 4.78 9.01
CA ALA A 267 -16.30 5.08 7.58
C ALA A 267 -14.96 5.66 7.08
N TYR A 268 -14.23 6.38 7.93
CA TYR A 268 -12.87 6.83 7.61
C TYR A 268 -11.83 5.74 7.82
N ALA A 269 -12.06 4.90 8.83
CA ALA A 269 -11.14 3.82 9.20
C ALA A 269 -10.94 2.77 8.09
N VAL A 270 -11.83 2.69 7.13
CA VAL A 270 -11.74 1.77 5.97
C VAL A 270 -10.36 1.88 5.28
N GLY A 271 -9.84 3.09 5.09
CA GLY A 271 -8.51 3.26 4.49
C GLY A 271 -7.36 2.70 5.35
N GLY A 272 -7.45 2.84 6.67
CA GLY A 272 -6.45 2.29 7.60
C GLY A 272 -6.57 0.78 7.76
N LEU A 273 -7.79 0.24 7.71
CA LEU A 273 -8.03 -1.21 7.71
C LEU A 273 -7.39 -1.90 6.50
N ASP A 274 -7.31 -1.22 5.35
CA ASP A 274 -6.57 -1.73 4.19
C ASP A 274 -5.11 -2.01 4.56
N GLY A 275 -4.45 -1.03 5.21
CA GLY A 275 -3.08 -1.21 5.69
C GLY A 275 -2.95 -2.31 6.76
N ALA A 276 -3.83 -2.32 7.77
CA ALA A 276 -3.76 -3.28 8.87
C ALA A 276 -3.98 -4.74 8.39
N THR A 277 -5.05 -5.00 7.64
CA THR A 277 -5.38 -6.35 7.16
C THR A 277 -4.35 -6.90 6.18
N ASN A 278 -3.85 -6.05 5.29
CA ASN A 278 -2.79 -6.41 4.35
C ASN A 278 -1.51 -6.80 5.08
N MET A 279 -1.11 -6.06 6.12
CA MET A 279 0.12 -6.37 6.87
C MET A 279 -0.06 -7.60 7.77
N ILE A 280 -1.22 -7.80 8.40
CA ILE A 280 -1.53 -9.03 9.15
C ILE A 280 -1.41 -10.25 8.23
N TYR A 281 -1.99 -10.20 7.03
CA TYR A 281 -1.83 -11.27 6.04
C TYR A 281 -0.38 -11.44 5.60
N LEU A 282 0.31 -10.36 5.27
CA LEU A 282 1.68 -10.40 4.78
C LEU A 282 2.60 -11.16 5.75
N PHE A 283 2.53 -10.81 7.04
CA PHE A 283 3.36 -11.41 8.08
C PHE A 283 2.83 -12.72 8.65
N SER A 284 1.59 -13.11 8.34
CA SER A 284 1.00 -14.34 8.89
C SER A 284 1.86 -15.58 8.63
N ARG A 285 1.94 -16.48 9.59
CA ARG A 285 2.70 -17.74 9.51
C ARG A 285 4.19 -17.57 9.23
N THR A 286 4.77 -16.47 9.69
CA THR A 286 6.22 -16.22 9.72
C THR A 286 6.65 -15.91 11.16
N SER A 287 7.95 -15.83 11.38
CA SER A 287 8.49 -15.36 12.67
C SER A 287 8.21 -13.88 12.96
N LEU A 288 7.65 -13.18 11.98
CA LEU A 288 7.27 -11.76 12.02
C LEU A 288 5.74 -11.57 12.18
N ALA A 289 4.98 -12.63 12.44
CA ALA A 289 3.54 -12.53 12.64
C ALA A 289 3.21 -11.60 13.82
N VAL A 290 2.14 -10.82 13.68
CA VAL A 290 1.62 -10.01 14.79
C VAL A 290 1.06 -10.93 15.90
N SER A 291 0.95 -10.40 17.12
CA SER A 291 0.41 -11.13 18.25
C SER A 291 -1.07 -11.52 18.03
N GLU A 292 -1.50 -12.56 18.73
CA GLU A 292 -2.91 -12.97 18.76
C GLU A 292 -3.83 -11.82 19.13
N LEU A 293 -3.44 -10.99 20.12
CA LEU A 293 -4.21 -9.83 20.54
C LEU A 293 -4.41 -8.82 19.39
N ALA A 294 -3.33 -8.47 18.67
CA ALA A 294 -3.40 -7.52 17.56
C ALA A 294 -4.27 -8.05 16.41
N HIS A 295 -4.08 -9.33 16.04
CA HIS A 295 -4.88 -9.96 14.99
C HIS A 295 -6.36 -10.02 15.37
N ARG A 296 -6.68 -10.46 16.60
CA ARG A 296 -8.05 -10.55 17.12
C ARG A 296 -8.72 -9.19 17.15
N THR A 297 -8.02 -8.15 17.62
CA THR A 297 -8.58 -6.80 17.68
C THR A 297 -9.05 -6.30 16.30
N VAL A 298 -8.24 -6.46 15.25
CA VAL A 298 -8.63 -6.04 13.89
C VAL A 298 -9.79 -6.89 13.37
N LYS A 299 -9.81 -8.20 13.66
CA LYS A 299 -10.94 -9.06 13.35
C LYS A 299 -12.23 -8.58 14.01
N ASP A 300 -12.20 -8.28 15.30
CA ASP A 300 -13.37 -7.85 16.09
C ASP A 300 -13.90 -6.51 15.59
N VAL A 301 -13.01 -5.57 15.23
CA VAL A 301 -13.38 -4.30 14.60
C VAL A 301 -14.14 -4.52 13.28
N LEU A 302 -13.65 -5.40 12.42
CA LEU A 302 -14.31 -5.71 11.14
C LEU A 302 -15.69 -6.35 11.36
N LEU A 303 -15.81 -7.27 12.31
CA LEU A 303 -17.08 -7.91 12.64
C LEU A 303 -18.08 -6.90 13.22
N ALA A 304 -17.63 -5.99 14.11
CA ALA A 304 -18.45 -4.90 14.63
C ALA A 304 -18.93 -3.97 13.52
N MET A 305 -18.05 -3.55 12.61
CA MET A 305 -18.43 -2.72 11.45
C MET A 305 -19.51 -3.36 10.60
N ARG A 306 -19.40 -4.65 10.34
CA ARG A 306 -20.40 -5.40 9.58
C ARG A 306 -21.76 -5.41 10.27
N PHE A 307 -21.77 -5.43 11.60
CA PHE A 307 -23.00 -5.52 12.38
C PHE A 307 -23.90 -4.28 12.23
N TYR A 308 -23.34 -3.08 12.18
CA TYR A 308 -24.12 -1.86 12.06
C TYR A 308 -24.26 -1.30 10.63
N CYS A 309 -23.60 -1.92 9.66
CA CYS A 309 -23.73 -1.52 8.26
C CYS A 309 -24.94 -2.17 7.57
N ASN A 310 -25.63 -1.41 6.71
CA ASN A 310 -26.60 -1.97 5.78
C ASN A 310 -25.86 -2.50 4.55
N LYS A 311 -25.60 -3.79 4.49
CA LYS A 311 -24.68 -4.43 3.53
C LYS A 311 -23.32 -3.74 3.59
N LEU A 312 -22.98 -2.94 2.60
CA LEU A 312 -21.70 -2.22 2.52
C LEU A 312 -21.79 -0.78 3.01
N ASN A 313 -22.97 -0.23 3.23
CA ASN A 313 -23.12 1.19 3.51
C ASN A 313 -23.10 1.46 5.02
N PHE A 314 -22.28 2.41 5.44
CA PHE A 314 -22.30 2.92 6.80
C PHE A 314 -23.53 3.80 7.04
N PRO A 315 -24.11 3.79 8.27
CA PRO A 315 -25.11 4.78 8.66
C PRO A 315 -24.53 6.20 8.55
N LEU A 316 -25.35 7.17 8.17
CA LEU A 316 -24.90 8.57 8.03
C LEU A 316 -24.26 9.10 9.32
N SER A 317 -24.80 8.71 10.48
CA SER A 317 -24.26 9.08 11.80
C SER A 317 -22.82 8.59 12.03
N MET A 318 -22.35 7.59 11.31
CA MET A 318 -20.99 7.05 11.40
C MET A 318 -20.08 7.50 10.24
N SER A 319 -20.58 8.34 9.35
CA SER A 319 -19.84 8.90 8.22
C SER A 319 -19.03 10.17 8.59
N GLY A 320 -19.09 10.60 9.85
CA GLY A 320 -18.34 11.73 10.40
C GLY A 320 -18.66 13.04 9.67
N ARG A 321 -17.64 13.72 9.14
CA ARG A 321 -17.78 14.98 8.41
C ARG A 321 -18.32 14.84 6.98
N HIS A 322 -18.71 13.66 6.59
CA HIS A 322 -19.25 13.36 5.26
C HIS A 322 -20.70 12.83 5.38
N PRO A 323 -21.66 13.71 5.63
CA PRO A 323 -23.07 13.33 5.82
C PRO A 323 -23.72 12.74 4.57
N ASP A 324 -23.08 12.90 3.43
CA ASP A 324 -23.42 12.29 2.14
C ASP A 324 -23.07 10.80 2.02
N GLY A 325 -22.51 10.21 3.09
CA GLY A 325 -22.19 8.78 3.15
C GLY A 325 -20.82 8.42 2.60
N LYS A 326 -19.78 9.02 3.11
CA LYS A 326 -18.39 8.60 2.79
C LYS A 326 -18.09 7.22 3.36
N GLY A 327 -17.47 6.42 2.51
CA GLY A 327 -16.96 5.10 2.86
C GLY A 327 -18.01 4.01 2.73
N LYS A 328 -17.50 2.84 2.41
CA LYS A 328 -18.26 1.58 2.38
C LYS A 328 -17.38 0.51 3.00
N LEU A 329 -17.98 -0.53 3.56
CA LEU A 329 -17.23 -1.74 3.87
C LEU A 329 -16.51 -2.23 2.62
N VAL A 330 -15.28 -2.63 2.81
CA VAL A 330 -14.46 -3.24 1.76
C VAL A 330 -14.38 -4.74 2.00
N PRO A 331 -15.08 -5.56 1.20
CA PRO A 331 -15.08 -7.02 1.37
C PRO A 331 -13.68 -7.63 1.39
N MET A 332 -12.75 -7.04 0.64
CA MET A 332 -11.36 -7.49 0.58
C MET A 332 -10.67 -7.55 1.95
N HIS A 333 -11.00 -6.66 2.90
CA HIS A 333 -10.45 -6.70 4.27
C HIS A 333 -10.81 -8.01 4.97
N TYR A 334 -12.05 -8.47 4.82
CA TYR A 334 -12.52 -9.74 5.36
C TYR A 334 -11.84 -10.93 4.68
N ALA A 335 -11.70 -10.86 3.35
CA ALA A 335 -11.00 -11.89 2.58
C ALA A 335 -9.51 -12.00 2.98
N MET A 336 -8.84 -10.88 3.19
CA MET A 336 -7.44 -10.86 3.64
C MET A 336 -7.28 -11.46 5.03
N MET A 337 -8.17 -11.11 5.97
CA MET A 337 -8.17 -11.69 7.30
C MET A 337 -8.50 -13.20 7.27
N ALA A 338 -9.43 -13.62 6.40
CA ALA A 338 -9.75 -15.04 6.25
C ALA A 338 -8.52 -15.88 5.83
N ILE A 339 -7.74 -15.40 4.87
CA ILE A 339 -6.53 -16.10 4.39
C ILE A 339 -5.28 -15.86 5.25
N ALA A 340 -5.32 -14.87 6.15
CA ALA A 340 -4.28 -14.69 7.16
C ALA A 340 -4.28 -15.84 8.18
N GLY A 341 -5.42 -16.52 8.36
CA GLY A 341 -5.62 -17.60 9.31
C GLY A 341 -6.25 -17.14 10.62
N THR A 342 -6.32 -18.04 11.60
CA THR A 342 -6.88 -17.72 12.91
C THR A 342 -5.93 -16.87 13.75
N PRO A 343 -6.44 -16.02 14.68
CA PRO A 343 -5.60 -15.18 15.53
C PRO A 343 -4.58 -15.96 16.37
N ASP A 344 -4.88 -17.16 16.79
CA ASP A 344 -3.97 -18.05 17.53
C ASP A 344 -2.92 -18.74 16.64
N GLY A 345 -2.95 -18.47 15.34
CA GLY A 345 -2.00 -19.01 14.35
C GLY A 345 -2.16 -20.49 14.02
N LYS A 346 -3.17 -21.19 14.57
CA LYS A 346 -3.34 -22.64 14.38
C LYS A 346 -4.11 -23.01 13.12
N GLY A 347 -5.04 -22.15 12.68
CA GLY A 347 -5.84 -22.38 11.49
C GLY A 347 -5.29 -21.64 10.27
N ASP A 348 -5.22 -22.33 9.12
CA ASP A 348 -4.81 -21.73 7.85
C ASP A 348 -5.82 -20.73 7.29
N PHE A 349 -7.07 -20.85 7.70
CA PHE A 349 -8.17 -19.96 7.35
C PHE A 349 -8.99 -19.60 8.60
N ASP A 350 -9.40 -18.35 8.69
CA ASP A 350 -10.42 -17.92 9.65
C ASP A 350 -11.82 -18.12 9.04
N LYS A 351 -12.55 -19.11 9.53
CA LYS A 351 -13.88 -19.50 9.01
C LYS A 351 -14.91 -18.38 9.16
N GLU A 352 -14.86 -17.65 10.27
CA GLU A 352 -15.80 -16.57 10.55
C GLU A 352 -15.58 -15.40 9.57
N MET A 353 -14.32 -15.04 9.34
CA MET A 353 -13.97 -14.00 8.35
C MET A 353 -14.28 -14.43 6.92
N ALA A 354 -14.06 -15.70 6.58
CA ALA A 354 -14.44 -16.27 5.29
C ALA A 354 -15.95 -16.20 5.05
N SER A 355 -16.74 -16.61 6.03
CA SER A 355 -18.20 -16.55 6.00
C SER A 355 -18.70 -15.09 5.92
N ALA A 356 -18.08 -14.19 6.68
CA ALA A 356 -18.41 -12.76 6.62
C ALA A 356 -18.14 -12.18 5.23
N TYR A 357 -16.98 -12.50 4.65
CA TYR A 357 -16.63 -12.10 3.28
C TYR A 357 -17.65 -12.57 2.25
N LEU A 358 -17.92 -13.87 2.22
CA LEU A 358 -18.82 -14.47 1.24
C LEU A 358 -20.24 -13.87 1.32
N ARG A 359 -20.75 -13.59 2.51
CA ARG A 359 -22.04 -12.91 2.70
C ARG A 359 -22.06 -11.47 2.19
N LEU A 360 -20.94 -10.75 2.28
CA LEU A 360 -20.84 -9.37 1.79
C LEU A 360 -20.82 -9.29 0.25
N VAL A 361 -20.23 -10.28 -0.42
CA VAL A 361 -20.10 -10.30 -1.89
C VAL A 361 -21.20 -11.11 -2.58
N SER A 362 -21.96 -11.91 -1.83
CA SER A 362 -23.10 -12.64 -2.36
C SER A 362 -24.25 -11.67 -2.68
N SER A 363 -24.80 -11.77 -3.88
CA SER A 363 -25.94 -10.96 -4.30
C SER A 363 -27.27 -11.51 -3.78
N ASP A 364 -27.33 -12.79 -3.42
CA ASP A 364 -28.53 -13.47 -2.95
C ASP A 364 -28.15 -14.59 -1.96
N SER A 365 -28.73 -14.55 -0.75
CA SER A 365 -28.50 -15.53 0.28
C SER A 365 -28.96 -16.94 -0.11
N SER A 366 -29.97 -17.04 -0.98
CA SER A 366 -30.50 -18.33 -1.45
C SER A 366 -29.60 -19.01 -2.49
N ALA A 367 -28.85 -18.24 -3.26
CA ALA A 367 -27.95 -18.77 -4.27
C ALA A 367 -26.68 -19.38 -3.66
N ALA A 368 -26.21 -18.86 -2.52
CA ALA A 368 -25.03 -19.38 -1.81
C ALA A 368 -25.26 -20.76 -1.18
N GLU A 369 -26.52 -21.09 -0.88
CA GLU A 369 -26.89 -22.39 -0.30
C GLU A 369 -27.07 -23.49 -1.35
N GLN A 370 -27.22 -23.12 -2.63
CA GLN A 370 -27.65 -24.06 -3.68
C GLN A 370 -26.55 -24.47 -4.67
N ALA A 371 -25.38 -23.84 -4.67
CA ALA A 371 -24.36 -24.14 -5.65
C ALA A 371 -22.97 -24.25 -5.05
N PRO A 372 -22.37 -25.46 -5.00
CA PRO A 372 -20.98 -25.66 -4.58
C PRO A 372 -19.97 -24.97 -5.53
N GLU A 373 -20.41 -24.47 -6.66
CA GLU A 373 -19.58 -23.75 -7.65
C GLU A 373 -19.84 -22.23 -7.67
N TYR A 374 -20.64 -21.71 -6.74
CA TYR A 374 -20.95 -20.28 -6.70
C TYR A 374 -19.70 -19.43 -6.48
N MET A 375 -19.36 -18.64 -7.47
CA MET A 375 -18.26 -17.67 -7.39
C MET A 375 -18.82 -16.26 -7.30
N PRO A 376 -18.47 -15.49 -6.25
CA PRO A 376 -18.86 -14.10 -6.12
C PRO A 376 -18.46 -13.29 -7.36
N LYS A 377 -19.35 -12.43 -7.84
CA LYS A 377 -19.05 -11.49 -8.91
C LYS A 377 -18.20 -10.34 -8.37
N VAL A 378 -16.89 -10.55 -8.32
CA VAL A 378 -15.93 -9.52 -7.89
C VAL A 378 -15.11 -9.03 -9.08
N SER A 379 -14.99 -7.71 -9.20
CA SER A 379 -14.25 -7.09 -10.31
C SER A 379 -12.72 -7.19 -10.12
N ASN A 380 -12.25 -7.19 -8.89
CA ASN A 380 -10.83 -7.26 -8.57
C ASN A 380 -10.27 -8.67 -8.78
N ALA A 381 -9.24 -8.80 -9.62
CA ALA A 381 -8.65 -10.09 -9.98
C ALA A 381 -7.97 -10.80 -8.78
N GLN A 382 -7.37 -10.05 -7.87
CA GLN A 382 -6.79 -10.59 -6.64
C GLN A 382 -7.89 -11.12 -5.73
N GLU A 383 -8.95 -10.36 -5.55
CA GLU A 383 -10.10 -10.74 -4.74
C GLU A 383 -10.78 -12.00 -5.29
N ARG A 384 -10.96 -12.11 -6.63
CA ARG A 384 -11.45 -13.35 -7.27
C ARG A 384 -10.59 -14.56 -6.95
N LYS A 385 -9.26 -14.41 -6.95
CA LYS A 385 -8.31 -15.48 -6.62
C LYS A 385 -8.48 -15.94 -5.17
N ILE A 386 -8.68 -15.00 -4.26
CA ILE A 386 -8.94 -15.29 -2.84
C ILE A 386 -10.30 -15.96 -2.68
N ALA A 387 -11.35 -15.39 -3.26
CA ALA A 387 -12.70 -15.97 -3.23
C ALA A 387 -12.72 -17.43 -3.70
N LYS A 388 -12.08 -17.72 -4.85
CA LYS A 388 -11.93 -19.08 -5.36
C LYS A 388 -11.22 -19.98 -4.35
N ARG A 389 -10.17 -19.50 -3.71
CA ARG A 389 -9.44 -20.27 -2.69
C ARG A 389 -10.32 -20.59 -1.49
N LEU A 390 -11.14 -19.66 -1.02
CA LEU A 390 -12.07 -19.88 0.09
C LEU A 390 -13.13 -20.91 -0.30
N VAL A 391 -13.80 -20.76 -1.44
CA VAL A 391 -14.83 -21.69 -1.91
C VAL A 391 -14.28 -23.11 -2.06
N VAL A 392 -13.09 -23.31 -2.64
CA VAL A 392 -12.44 -24.62 -2.78
C VAL A 392 -12.13 -25.26 -1.42
N ASN A 393 -11.93 -24.45 -0.37
CA ASN A 393 -11.72 -24.95 1.00
C ASN A 393 -13.02 -25.10 1.81
N GLY A 394 -14.17 -25.05 1.18
CA GLY A 394 -15.46 -25.38 1.78
C GLY A 394 -16.09 -24.26 2.64
N PHE A 395 -15.80 -23.00 2.29
CA PHE A 395 -16.39 -21.82 2.97
C PHE A 395 -17.53 -21.23 2.16
#